data_8e71103ea81ef65d8f586d997a1b22f8
#
_entry.id   8e71103ea81ef65d8f586d997a1b22f8
#
_cell.length_a   1.000
_cell.length_b   1.000
_cell.length_c   1.000
_cell.angle_alpha   90.00
_cell.angle_beta   90.00
_cell.angle_gamma   90.00
#
_symmetry.space_group_name_H-M   'P 1'
#
loop_
_entity.id
_entity.type
_entity.pdbx_description
1 polymer ?
#
loop_
_entity_poly.entity_id
_entity_poly.type
_entity_poly.pdbx_seq_one_letter_code
_entity_poly.pdbx_strand_id
1 'polypeptide(L)'
;MIIKWIAKIGTFLLLCSSQIVLSQAVIKPFVMSSDDLAGGLFKEPEALTQTHENGNVTVDVTSMLSSDSKFASGVYSSGKTTFEITDSYGVDEFMYFLSGSITLTSTDGSAVTVEAGESVTLPKEWAGKWSTEGYTKIWVIYSADGSGLE
;
A
#
# COMPACT_ATOMS: atom_id res chain seq x y z
N MET A 1 73.47 49.75 -10.48
CA MET A 1 72.93 48.65 -9.61
C MET A 1 71.44 48.84 -9.52
N ILE A 2 70.65 48.05 -10.31
CA ILE A 2 69.20 48.26 -10.47
C ILE A 2 68.52 47.13 -9.71
N ILE A 3 67.80 47.50 -8.66
CA ILE A 3 67.00 46.57 -7.86
C ILE A 3 65.61 46.45 -8.48
N LYS A 4 65.27 45.25 -8.98
CA LYS A 4 63.95 44.93 -9.48
C LYS A 4 63.02 44.50 -8.33
N TRP A 5 61.96 45.25 -8.12
CA TRP A 5 60.85 44.85 -7.25
C TRP A 5 59.92 43.89 -8.02
N ILE A 6 59.72 42.66 -7.49
CA ILE A 6 58.71 41.72 -7.99
C ILE A 6 57.53 41.77 -7.08
N ALA A 7 56.43 42.35 -7.57
CA ALA A 7 55.16 42.35 -6.85
C ALA A 7 54.50 40.96 -7.04
N LYS A 8 54.30 40.24 -5.94
CA LYS A 8 53.49 39.00 -5.91
C LYS A 8 52.03 39.39 -5.82
N ILE A 9 51.28 39.19 -6.90
CA ILE A 9 49.81 39.28 -6.91
C ILE A 9 49.29 37.94 -6.39
N GLY A 10 48.81 37.90 -5.15
CA GLY A 10 48.14 36.76 -4.59
C GLY A 10 46.68 36.72 -5.08
N THR A 11 46.37 35.79 -5.95
CA THR A 11 44.99 35.54 -6.37
C THR A 11 44.27 34.81 -5.25
N PHE A 12 43.38 35.50 -4.58
CA PHE A 12 42.51 34.92 -3.56
C PHE A 12 41.31 34.30 -4.26
N LEU A 13 41.32 32.95 -4.41
CA LEU A 13 40.19 32.21 -4.92
C LEU A 13 39.13 32.10 -3.81
N LEU A 14 38.04 32.86 -3.91
CA LEU A 14 36.88 32.68 -3.07
C LEU A 14 36.11 31.44 -3.51
N LEU A 15 36.32 30.32 -2.83
CA LEU A 15 35.49 29.11 -2.98
C LEU A 15 34.11 29.37 -2.35
N CYS A 16 33.16 29.81 -3.17
CA CYS A 16 31.76 29.88 -2.79
C CYS A 16 31.18 28.46 -2.71
N SER A 17 31.21 27.81 -1.55
CA SER A 17 30.55 26.53 -1.31
C SER A 17 29.05 26.80 -1.20
N SER A 18 28.34 26.59 -2.30
CA SER A 18 26.87 26.53 -2.29
C SER A 18 26.42 25.30 -1.50
N GLN A 19 25.97 25.52 -0.28
CA GLN A 19 25.31 24.49 0.52
C GLN A 19 23.95 24.21 -0.11
N ILE A 20 23.79 23.05 -0.72
CA ILE A 20 22.48 22.53 -1.14
C ILE A 20 21.74 22.13 0.15
N VAL A 21 20.85 23.00 0.59
CA VAL A 21 19.89 22.65 1.65
C VAL A 21 18.87 21.70 1.01
N LEU A 22 19.06 20.41 1.23
CA LEU A 22 18.03 19.40 0.92
C LEU A 22 16.86 19.68 1.86
N SER A 23 15.82 20.33 1.35
CA SER A 23 14.56 20.45 2.06
C SER A 23 13.98 19.04 2.25
N GLN A 24 13.92 18.59 3.49
CA GLN A 24 13.28 17.33 3.81
C GLN A 24 11.77 17.49 3.54
N ALA A 25 11.22 16.62 2.69
CA ALA A 25 9.79 16.66 2.37
C ALA A 25 8.98 16.48 3.66
N VAL A 26 8.00 17.35 3.88
CA VAL A 26 7.11 17.25 5.04
C VAL A 26 6.17 16.04 4.83
N ILE A 27 6.27 15.06 5.71
CA ILE A 27 5.37 13.90 5.72
C ILE A 27 4.02 14.36 6.29
N LYS A 28 2.95 14.13 5.53
CA LYS A 28 1.58 14.51 5.91
C LYS A 28 0.72 13.25 6.07
N PRO A 29 -0.31 13.29 6.96
CA PRO A 29 -1.33 12.24 6.98
C PRO A 29 -2.03 12.15 5.63
N PHE A 30 -2.36 10.93 5.21
CA PHE A 30 -3.25 10.67 4.08
C PHE A 30 -4.67 10.44 4.60
N VAL A 31 -5.65 11.15 4.03
CA VAL A 31 -7.06 11.03 4.40
C VAL A 31 -7.81 10.39 3.24
N MET A 32 -8.43 9.24 3.48
CA MET A 32 -9.42 8.67 2.56
C MET A 32 -10.77 9.30 2.89
N SER A 33 -11.22 10.23 2.07
CA SER A 33 -12.51 10.92 2.24
C SER A 33 -13.69 9.98 1.95
N SER A 34 -14.90 10.41 2.26
CA SER A 34 -16.10 9.64 1.90
C SER A 34 -16.24 9.42 0.39
N ASP A 35 -15.82 10.41 -0.43
CA ASP A 35 -15.86 10.30 -1.90
C ASP A 35 -14.78 9.32 -2.40
N ASP A 36 -13.60 9.31 -1.78
CA ASP A 36 -12.54 8.36 -2.05
C ASP A 36 -13.01 6.93 -1.77
N LEU A 37 -13.62 6.70 -0.62
CA LEU A 37 -14.16 5.41 -0.21
C LEU A 37 -15.39 4.97 -1.02
N ALA A 38 -16.14 5.93 -1.59
CA ALA A 38 -17.21 5.66 -2.52
C ALA A 38 -16.73 5.31 -3.94
N GLY A 39 -15.42 5.14 -4.14
CA GLY A 39 -14.82 4.70 -5.40
C GLY A 39 -14.02 5.78 -6.12
N GLY A 40 -13.80 6.95 -5.51
CA GLY A 40 -12.95 8.01 -6.05
C GLY A 40 -11.52 7.54 -6.28
N LEU A 41 -10.91 6.89 -5.29
CA LEU A 41 -9.54 6.37 -5.35
C LEU A 41 -9.31 5.36 -6.49
N PHE A 42 -10.31 4.58 -6.87
CA PHE A 42 -10.15 3.60 -7.96
C PHE A 42 -10.04 4.24 -9.36
N LYS A 43 -10.22 5.55 -9.46
CA LYS A 43 -10.08 6.33 -10.70
C LYS A 43 -8.76 7.06 -10.80
N GLU A 44 -7.98 7.05 -9.73
CA GLU A 44 -6.68 7.71 -9.69
C GLU A 44 -5.64 6.95 -10.53
N PRO A 45 -4.63 7.63 -11.09
CA PRO A 45 -3.59 6.99 -11.92
C PRO A 45 -2.78 5.91 -11.19
N GLU A 46 -2.72 5.99 -9.86
CA GLU A 46 -2.00 5.06 -8.99
C GLU A 46 -2.78 3.77 -8.70
N ALA A 47 -4.07 3.70 -9.10
CA ALA A 47 -4.89 2.52 -8.91
C ALA A 47 -4.39 1.35 -9.77
N LEU A 48 -4.03 0.25 -9.12
CA LEU A 48 -3.54 -0.95 -9.76
C LEU A 48 -4.71 -1.84 -10.17
N THR A 49 -5.06 -1.82 -11.45
CA THR A 49 -6.10 -2.68 -12.01
C THR A 49 -5.50 -3.97 -12.54
N GLN A 50 -6.06 -5.12 -12.12
CA GLN A 50 -5.66 -6.43 -12.61
C GLN A 50 -6.88 -7.22 -13.11
N THR A 51 -6.75 -7.82 -14.30
CA THR A 51 -7.71 -8.80 -14.81
C THR A 51 -7.12 -10.19 -14.64
N HIS A 52 -7.84 -11.05 -13.92
CA HIS A 52 -7.44 -12.41 -13.61
C HIS A 52 -7.91 -13.38 -14.71
N GLU A 53 -7.30 -14.59 -14.77
CA GLU A 53 -7.63 -15.61 -15.79
C GLU A 53 -9.11 -16.03 -15.77
N ASN A 54 -9.76 -16.00 -14.62
CA ASN A 54 -11.18 -16.30 -14.46
C ASN A 54 -12.12 -15.15 -14.87
N GLY A 55 -11.56 -14.06 -15.40
CA GLY A 55 -12.30 -12.86 -15.81
C GLY A 55 -12.62 -11.89 -14.66
N ASN A 56 -12.26 -12.21 -13.42
CA ASN A 56 -12.40 -11.28 -12.31
C ASN A 56 -11.49 -10.05 -12.54
N VAL A 57 -12.00 -8.87 -12.21
CA VAL A 57 -11.21 -7.63 -12.21
C VAL A 57 -11.09 -7.15 -10.78
N THR A 58 -9.86 -6.84 -10.39
CA THR A 58 -9.54 -6.26 -9.09
C THR A 58 -8.91 -4.89 -9.28
N VAL A 59 -9.16 -3.98 -8.33
CA VAL A 59 -8.50 -2.68 -8.27
C VAL A 59 -7.99 -2.48 -6.86
N ASP A 60 -6.70 -2.16 -6.74
CA ASP A 60 -6.02 -1.93 -5.46
C ASP A 60 -5.42 -0.53 -5.42
N VAL A 61 -5.56 0.14 -4.28
CA VAL A 61 -4.92 1.44 -4.00
C VAL A 61 -4.31 1.40 -2.61
N THR A 62 -3.00 1.44 -2.55
CA THR A 62 -2.26 1.55 -1.30
C THR A 62 -2.28 3.00 -0.82
N SER A 63 -2.87 3.26 0.35
CA SER A 63 -2.90 4.58 0.98
C SER A 63 -1.65 4.86 1.81
N MET A 64 -1.03 3.83 2.36
CA MET A 64 0.20 3.92 3.14
C MET A 64 0.98 2.61 3.08
N LEU A 65 2.30 2.73 2.95
CA LEU A 65 3.28 1.69 3.25
C LEU A 65 4.24 2.25 4.30
N SER A 66 4.47 1.52 5.39
CA SER A 66 5.41 1.92 6.43
C SER A 66 6.85 1.93 5.93
N SER A 67 7.69 2.75 6.53
CA SER A 67 9.10 2.90 6.13
C SER A 67 9.95 1.62 6.30
N ASP A 68 9.49 0.70 7.14
CA ASP A 68 10.11 -0.63 7.34
C ASP A 68 9.44 -1.72 6.48
N SER A 69 8.48 -1.34 5.62
CA SER A 69 7.74 -2.22 4.72
C SER A 69 6.99 -3.37 5.42
N LYS A 70 6.57 -3.18 6.69
CA LYS A 70 5.88 -4.21 7.47
C LYS A 70 4.40 -3.95 7.68
N PHE A 71 3.96 -2.75 7.43
CA PHE A 71 2.58 -2.33 7.59
C PHE A 71 2.12 -1.59 6.35
N ALA A 72 0.96 -1.95 5.83
CA ALA A 72 0.32 -1.23 4.74
C ALA A 72 -1.19 -1.13 4.96
N SER A 73 -1.78 -0.13 4.34
CA SER A 73 -3.24 0.06 4.31
C SER A 73 -3.69 0.61 2.97
N GLY A 74 -4.95 0.37 2.65
CA GLY A 74 -5.51 0.82 1.38
C GLY A 74 -6.97 0.47 1.21
N VAL A 75 -7.42 0.59 -0.03
CA VAL A 75 -8.75 0.17 -0.47
C VAL A 75 -8.60 -0.82 -1.62
N TYR A 76 -9.52 -1.78 -1.67
CA TYR A 76 -9.51 -2.83 -2.66
C TYR A 76 -10.92 -3.14 -3.13
N SER A 77 -11.09 -3.37 -4.41
CA SER A 77 -12.32 -3.91 -4.96
C SER A 77 -12.07 -5.19 -5.74
N SER A 78 -13.02 -6.10 -5.68
CA SER A 78 -13.03 -7.34 -6.44
C SER A 78 -14.39 -7.56 -7.06
N GLY A 79 -14.42 -8.08 -8.26
CA GLY A 79 -15.61 -8.69 -8.86
C GLY A 79 -15.88 -10.08 -8.29
N LYS A 80 -16.79 -10.81 -8.96
CA LYS A 80 -17.13 -12.19 -8.60
C LYS A 80 -15.92 -13.11 -8.74
N THR A 81 -15.61 -13.84 -7.66
CA THR A 81 -14.54 -14.84 -7.67
C THR A 81 -14.73 -15.91 -6.60
N THR A 82 -14.11 -17.07 -6.82
CA THR A 82 -13.97 -18.13 -5.84
C THR A 82 -12.59 -18.78 -6.05
N PHE A 83 -11.84 -18.92 -4.96
CA PHE A 83 -10.52 -19.59 -4.97
C PHE A 83 -10.22 -20.21 -3.61
N GLU A 84 -9.24 -21.11 -3.59
CA GLU A 84 -8.76 -21.76 -2.37
C GLU A 84 -7.35 -21.31 -2.03
N ILE A 85 -7.14 -21.08 -0.75
CA ILE A 85 -5.83 -20.81 -0.13
C ILE A 85 -5.47 -22.10 0.59
N THR A 86 -4.57 -22.88 -0.01
CA THR A 86 -4.26 -24.24 0.43
C THR A 86 -3.18 -24.31 1.49
N ASP A 87 -2.25 -23.34 1.52
CA ASP A 87 -1.14 -23.32 2.47
C ASP A 87 -1.46 -22.39 3.63
N SER A 88 -1.16 -21.11 3.48
CA SER A 88 -1.49 -20.08 4.43
C SER A 88 -1.76 -18.77 3.72
N TYR A 89 -2.56 -17.90 4.35
CA TYR A 89 -2.84 -16.56 3.83
C TYR A 89 -1.57 -15.70 3.72
N GLY A 90 -0.63 -15.90 4.63
CA GLY A 90 0.71 -15.33 4.56
C GLY A 90 0.90 -14.00 5.29
N VAL A 91 -0.15 -13.24 5.50
CA VAL A 91 -0.12 -11.93 6.20
C VAL A 91 -1.27 -11.85 7.22
N ASP A 92 -1.09 -11.05 8.27
CA ASP A 92 -2.19 -10.69 9.15
C ASP A 92 -2.94 -9.52 8.54
N GLU A 93 -4.23 -9.69 8.25
CA GLU A 93 -5.05 -8.67 7.61
C GLU A 93 -6.31 -8.34 8.41
N PHE A 94 -6.56 -7.05 8.61
CA PHE A 94 -7.85 -6.51 9.00
C PHE A 94 -8.56 -5.98 7.76
N MET A 95 -9.83 -6.35 7.60
CA MET A 95 -10.69 -5.90 6.50
C MET A 95 -11.98 -5.30 7.04
N TYR A 96 -12.38 -4.15 6.51
CA TYR A 96 -13.70 -3.56 6.72
C TYR A 96 -14.41 -3.42 5.37
N PHE A 97 -15.59 -4.01 5.22
CA PHE A 97 -16.31 -4.05 3.96
C PHE A 97 -17.17 -2.80 3.79
N LEU A 98 -16.92 -2.07 2.71
CA LEU A 98 -17.67 -0.88 2.33
C LEU A 98 -18.90 -1.23 1.51
N SER A 99 -18.84 -2.27 0.68
CA SER A 99 -19.92 -2.78 -0.15
C SER A 99 -19.73 -4.27 -0.46
N GLY A 100 -20.82 -4.93 -0.83
CA GLY A 100 -20.80 -6.36 -1.15
C GLY A 100 -20.57 -7.23 0.07
N SER A 101 -20.11 -8.45 -0.15
CA SER A 101 -19.87 -9.43 0.91
C SER A 101 -18.84 -10.47 0.50
N ILE A 102 -18.35 -11.21 1.49
CA ILE A 102 -17.46 -12.33 1.30
C ILE A 102 -17.87 -13.49 2.20
N THR A 103 -17.74 -14.71 1.70
CA THR A 103 -17.83 -15.95 2.49
C THR A 103 -16.46 -16.58 2.59
N LEU A 104 -15.99 -16.77 3.81
CA LEU A 104 -14.75 -17.47 4.17
C LEU A 104 -15.11 -18.83 4.75
N THR A 105 -14.67 -19.91 4.13
CA THR A 105 -14.87 -21.28 4.61
C THR A 105 -13.52 -21.84 5.06
N SER A 106 -13.37 -22.07 6.36
CA SER A 106 -12.15 -22.65 6.93
C SER A 106 -11.98 -24.12 6.58
N THR A 107 -10.79 -24.67 6.79
CA THR A 107 -10.47 -26.09 6.43
C THR A 107 -11.29 -27.13 7.19
N ASP A 108 -11.89 -26.78 8.33
CA ASP A 108 -12.83 -27.64 9.09
C ASP A 108 -14.27 -27.61 8.55
N GLY A 109 -14.51 -26.80 7.48
CA GLY A 109 -15.82 -26.61 6.88
C GLY A 109 -16.68 -25.51 7.54
N SER A 110 -16.22 -24.90 8.61
CA SER A 110 -16.91 -23.73 9.20
C SER A 110 -16.85 -22.54 8.23
N ALA A 111 -17.97 -21.84 8.09
CA ALA A 111 -18.07 -20.71 7.19
C ALA A 111 -18.58 -19.47 7.92
N VAL A 112 -18.02 -18.31 7.57
CA VAL A 112 -18.50 -17.01 7.98
C VAL A 112 -18.75 -16.16 6.73
N THR A 113 -19.84 -15.41 6.74
CA THR A 113 -20.10 -14.37 5.74
C THR A 113 -19.94 -13.02 6.40
N VAL A 114 -19.21 -12.13 5.76
CA VAL A 114 -18.97 -10.76 6.20
C VAL A 114 -19.62 -9.84 5.20
N GLU A 115 -20.56 -9.03 5.66
CA GLU A 115 -21.36 -8.13 4.85
C GLU A 115 -20.81 -6.69 4.88
N ALA A 116 -21.31 -5.84 3.99
CA ALA A 116 -21.05 -4.41 4.03
C ALA A 116 -21.38 -3.82 5.42
N GLY A 117 -20.45 -3.02 5.97
CA GLY A 117 -20.54 -2.45 7.32
C GLY A 117 -19.93 -3.35 8.40
N GLU A 118 -19.49 -4.55 8.07
CA GLU A 118 -18.83 -5.47 8.98
C GLU A 118 -17.32 -5.55 8.72
N SER A 119 -16.61 -6.19 9.65
CA SER A 119 -15.17 -6.38 9.56
C SER A 119 -14.78 -7.81 9.92
N VAL A 120 -13.63 -8.23 9.42
CA VAL A 120 -12.99 -9.50 9.79
C VAL A 120 -11.49 -9.30 9.94
N THR A 121 -10.89 -10.03 10.87
CA THR A 121 -9.44 -10.17 10.99
C THR A 121 -9.05 -11.57 10.56
N LEU A 122 -8.13 -11.66 9.60
CA LEU A 122 -7.65 -12.92 9.05
C LEU A 122 -6.19 -13.10 9.49
N PRO A 123 -5.89 -14.12 10.31
CA PRO A 123 -4.51 -14.40 10.69
C PRO A 123 -3.73 -15.01 9.51
N LYS A 124 -2.44 -14.76 9.46
CA LYS A 124 -1.56 -15.23 8.38
C LYS A 124 -1.55 -16.76 8.20
N GLU A 125 -1.86 -17.51 9.26
CA GLU A 125 -1.92 -18.97 9.23
C GLU A 125 -3.24 -19.51 8.64
N TRP A 126 -4.24 -18.64 8.41
CA TRP A 126 -5.53 -19.09 7.88
C TRP A 126 -5.37 -19.72 6.50
N ALA A 127 -6.07 -20.83 6.28
CA ALA A 127 -6.25 -21.48 4.99
C ALA A 127 -7.74 -21.82 4.81
N GLY A 128 -8.19 -21.86 3.56
CA GLY A 128 -9.59 -22.15 3.27
C GLY A 128 -10.06 -21.58 1.94
N LYS A 129 -11.36 -21.53 1.78
CA LYS A 129 -12.02 -21.08 0.56
C LYS A 129 -12.52 -19.66 0.71
N TRP A 130 -12.21 -18.84 -0.26
CA TRP A 130 -12.66 -17.45 -0.44
C TRP A 130 -13.73 -17.41 -1.53
N SER A 131 -14.92 -16.87 -1.26
CA SER A 131 -16.02 -16.79 -2.23
C SER A 131 -16.76 -15.47 -2.12
N THR A 132 -17.01 -14.81 -3.25
CA THR A 132 -17.74 -13.52 -3.32
C THR A 132 -18.43 -13.33 -4.66
N GLU A 133 -19.52 -12.56 -4.66
CA GLU A 133 -20.13 -12.00 -5.88
C GLU A 133 -19.55 -10.62 -6.21
N GLY A 134 -18.70 -10.05 -5.33
CA GLY A 134 -18.02 -8.78 -5.46
C GLY A 134 -18.10 -7.96 -4.17
N TYR A 135 -17.04 -7.19 -3.91
CA TYR A 135 -16.95 -6.32 -2.73
C TYR A 135 -15.99 -5.15 -2.95
N THR A 136 -16.13 -4.17 -2.07
CA THR A 136 -15.12 -3.14 -1.82
C THR A 136 -14.78 -3.13 -0.35
N LYS A 137 -13.49 -3.08 -0.01
CA LYS A 137 -13.02 -3.09 1.38
C LYS A 137 -11.93 -2.04 1.63
N ILE A 138 -11.84 -1.60 2.87
CA ILE A 138 -10.60 -1.07 3.44
C ILE A 138 -9.81 -2.27 3.94
N TRP A 139 -8.51 -2.27 3.68
CA TRP A 139 -7.61 -3.30 4.17
C TRP A 139 -6.45 -2.69 4.95
N VAL A 140 -6.00 -3.43 5.96
CA VAL A 140 -4.81 -3.13 6.76
C VAL A 140 -4.05 -4.42 6.93
N ILE A 141 -2.80 -4.44 6.50
CA ILE A 141 -1.94 -5.62 6.52
C ILE A 141 -0.72 -5.37 7.39
N TYR A 142 -0.39 -6.37 8.20
CA TYR A 142 0.91 -6.49 8.87
C TYR A 142 1.64 -7.73 8.35
N SER A 143 2.91 -7.53 7.95
CA SER A 143 3.81 -8.60 7.53
C SER A 143 5.13 -8.49 8.30
N ALA A 144 5.45 -9.50 9.09
CA ALA A 144 6.61 -9.46 9.98
C ALA A 144 7.95 -9.34 9.24
N ASP A 145 8.04 -9.83 8.02
CA ASP A 145 9.23 -9.81 7.15
C ASP A 145 9.07 -8.90 5.92
N GLY A 146 7.90 -8.26 5.76
CA GLY A 146 7.56 -7.39 4.64
C GLY A 146 7.08 -8.13 3.39
N SER A 147 7.00 -9.45 3.39
CA SER A 147 6.47 -10.21 2.26
C SER A 147 4.98 -9.92 2.04
N GLY A 148 4.56 -9.91 0.77
CA GLY A 148 3.17 -9.66 0.39
C GLY A 148 2.73 -8.19 0.45
N LEU A 149 3.66 -7.24 0.63
CA LEU A 149 3.42 -5.79 0.62
C LEU A 149 4.16 -5.07 -0.53
N GLU A 150 4.74 -5.81 -1.47
CA GLU A 150 5.49 -5.30 -2.62
C GLU A 150 4.57 -4.93 -3.79
#